data_15db230d106bba03e9a57efc1c163158
#
_entry.id   15db230d106bba03e9a57efc1c163158
#
_cell.length_a   1.000
_cell.length_b   1.000
_cell.length_c   1.000
_cell.angle_alpha   90.00
_cell.angle_beta   90.00
_cell.angle_gamma   90.00
#
_symmetry.space_group_name_H-M   'P 1'
#
loop_
_entity.id
_entity.type
_entity.pdbx_description
1 polymer ?
#
loop_
_entity_poly.entity_id
_entity_poly.type
_entity_poly.pdbx_seq_one_letter_code
_entity_poly.pdbx_strand_id
1 'polypeptide(L)'
;YIPGSNLNTLFSNYGAYVEPGMIVGDRISGRKVTIGRSQDSRVVTYVLWLALGKDLMNPNNPITNELESVLTNTAGGISRTKDAKSKFEILYSSTDDSMFIERFKIQFRPDPTLLLSEFVSNNKNKALAVNLTGEFKSAYPDGPPKLDDGSKAEDNPLHIMSSKNGNILIFADTDILSNTLWTQKQDNYGKEEFSPIADNGSLVLNSVEFLSGGGELISLRTRGTSNRPFIVVEELQKKADLLEVIFFFIQPSHPVFLHFIPSC
;
A
#
# COMPACT_ATOMS: atom_id res chain seq x y z
N TYR A 1 24.21 7.66 -8.77
CA TYR A 1 22.98 8.47 -8.88
C TYR A 1 21.93 7.67 -9.64
N ILE A 2 20.92 7.18 -8.99
CA ILE A 2 19.74 6.63 -9.65
C ILE A 2 18.75 7.78 -9.75
N PRO A 3 18.52 8.35 -10.94
CA PRO A 3 17.56 9.41 -11.10
C PRO A 3 16.17 8.88 -10.74
N GLY A 4 15.49 9.54 -9.82
CA GLY A 4 14.07 9.27 -9.57
C GLY A 4 13.26 9.64 -10.81
N SER A 5 12.13 8.96 -11.01
CA SER A 5 11.15 9.37 -12.01
C SER A 5 10.76 10.84 -11.77
N ASN A 6 10.87 11.69 -12.80
CA ASN A 6 10.42 13.08 -12.73
C ASN A 6 9.21 13.27 -13.64
N LEU A 7 8.05 12.88 -13.14
CA LEU A 7 6.77 13.08 -13.82
C LEU A 7 6.06 14.37 -13.40
N ASN A 8 6.72 15.24 -12.62
CA ASN A 8 6.07 16.44 -12.10
C ASN A 8 5.63 17.44 -13.17
N THR A 9 6.32 17.50 -14.32
CA THR A 9 5.85 18.29 -15.47
C THR A 9 4.46 17.81 -15.91
N LEU A 10 4.25 16.50 -15.98
CA LEU A 10 2.98 15.89 -16.33
C LEU A 10 1.95 16.06 -15.19
N PHE A 11 2.32 15.69 -13.98
CA PHE A 11 1.43 15.72 -12.83
C PHE A 11 0.97 17.14 -12.49
N SER A 12 1.88 18.12 -12.52
CA SER A 12 1.54 19.52 -12.21
C SER A 12 0.52 20.08 -13.20
N ASN A 13 0.65 19.71 -14.48
CA ASN A 13 -0.34 20.10 -15.49
C ASN A 13 -1.72 19.50 -15.22
N TYR A 14 -1.79 18.32 -14.61
CA TYR A 14 -3.04 17.63 -14.26
C TYR A 14 -3.56 17.97 -12.86
N GLY A 15 -2.82 18.75 -12.09
CA GLY A 15 -3.27 19.24 -10.79
C GLY A 15 -2.70 18.49 -9.58
N ALA A 16 -1.68 17.68 -9.76
CA ALA A 16 -0.97 16.99 -8.68
C ALA A 16 0.53 17.31 -8.69
N TYR A 17 1.17 17.14 -7.55
CA TYR A 17 2.61 17.32 -7.39
C TYR A 17 3.14 16.28 -6.41
N VAL A 18 4.21 15.58 -6.78
CA VAL A 18 4.94 14.66 -5.91
C VAL A 18 6.23 15.32 -5.48
N GLU A 19 6.45 15.43 -4.17
CA GLU A 19 7.63 16.10 -3.62
C GLU A 19 8.91 15.35 -3.99
N PRO A 20 9.80 15.95 -4.83
CA PRO A 20 10.98 15.24 -5.32
C PRO A 20 11.95 14.90 -4.19
N GLY A 21 12.44 13.66 -4.18
CA GLY A 21 13.45 13.24 -3.21
C GLY A 21 12.95 13.11 -1.78
N MET A 22 11.63 13.21 -1.56
CA MET A 22 10.99 13.05 -0.27
C MET A 22 10.17 11.78 -0.20
N ILE A 23 10.24 11.10 0.93
CA ILE A 23 9.51 9.87 1.24
C ILE A 23 8.64 10.15 2.47
N VAL A 24 7.46 9.59 2.48
CA VAL A 24 6.55 9.70 3.63
C VAL A 24 6.96 8.69 4.68
N GLY A 25 7.28 9.21 5.87
CA GLY A 25 7.40 8.42 7.08
C GLY A 25 6.15 8.57 7.93
N ASP A 26 5.72 7.47 8.57
CA ASP A 26 4.57 7.43 9.46
C ASP A 26 4.88 6.52 10.66
N ARG A 27 4.72 7.03 11.86
CA ARG A 27 5.08 6.29 13.07
C ARG A 27 3.97 5.34 13.51
N ILE A 28 2.72 5.67 13.25
CA ILE A 28 1.57 4.85 13.63
C ILE A 28 1.39 3.69 12.66
N SER A 29 1.40 3.98 11.35
CA SER A 29 1.27 2.95 10.29
C SER A 29 2.56 2.20 10.03
N GLY A 30 3.69 2.62 10.63
CA GLY A 30 4.99 1.99 10.45
C GLY A 30 5.01 0.51 10.87
N ARG A 31 5.52 -0.37 10.00
CA ARG A 31 5.61 -1.80 10.28
C ARG A 31 6.69 -2.11 11.32
N LYS A 32 6.41 -3.09 12.16
CA LYS A 32 7.39 -3.62 13.11
C LYS A 32 8.42 -4.48 12.37
N VAL A 33 9.70 -4.17 12.56
CA VAL A 33 10.83 -4.93 12.02
C VAL A 33 11.73 -5.39 13.16
N THR A 34 12.30 -6.59 13.01
CA THR A 34 13.29 -7.11 13.96
C THR A 34 14.68 -6.70 13.48
N ILE A 35 15.43 -6.02 14.32
CA ILE A 35 16.83 -5.64 14.08
C ILE A 35 17.75 -6.31 15.09
N GLY A 36 19.03 -6.50 14.72
CA GLY A 36 20.00 -7.23 15.53
C GLY A 36 20.06 -8.72 15.19
N ARG A 37 20.92 -9.45 15.91
CA ARG A 37 21.13 -10.89 15.73
C ARG A 37 20.98 -11.61 17.07
N SER A 38 20.32 -12.76 17.05
CA SER A 38 20.17 -13.63 18.22
C SER A 38 19.71 -12.92 19.49
N GLN A 39 20.51 -12.93 20.56
CA GLN A 39 20.13 -12.39 21.87
C GLN A 39 19.98 -10.86 21.91
N ASP A 40 20.58 -10.13 20.95
CA ASP A 40 20.47 -8.67 20.85
C ASP A 40 19.34 -8.22 19.91
N SER A 41 18.46 -9.13 19.51
CA SER A 41 17.34 -8.77 18.63
C SER A 41 16.32 -7.92 19.36
N ARG A 42 15.87 -6.86 18.69
CA ARG A 42 14.81 -5.97 19.19
C ARG A 42 13.83 -5.61 18.08
N VAL A 43 12.59 -5.38 18.44
CA VAL A 43 11.53 -4.97 17.53
C VAL A 43 11.44 -3.45 17.53
N VAL A 44 11.52 -2.84 16.35
CA VAL A 44 11.46 -1.39 16.16
C VAL A 44 10.41 -1.07 15.09
N THR A 45 9.72 0.06 15.22
CA THR A 45 8.86 0.57 14.16
C THR A 45 9.70 1.14 13.02
N TYR A 46 9.53 0.60 11.82
CA TYR A 46 10.17 1.13 10.62
C TYR A 46 9.19 2.06 9.90
N VAL A 47 9.39 3.34 10.12
CA VAL A 47 8.47 4.41 9.71
C VAL A 47 8.28 4.58 8.20
N LEU A 48 9.06 3.88 7.38
CA LEU A 48 9.02 3.96 5.91
C LEU A 48 8.25 2.81 5.25
N TRP A 49 8.00 1.72 5.99
CA TRP A 49 7.18 0.60 5.53
C TRP A 49 5.84 0.68 6.22
N LEU A 50 4.83 1.09 5.47
CA LEU A 50 3.54 1.41 6.06
C LEU A 50 2.54 0.26 5.85
N ALA A 51 1.77 -0.03 6.88
CA ALA A 51 0.59 -0.87 6.81
C ALA A 51 -0.63 0.03 7.03
N LEU A 52 -1.29 0.36 5.94
CA LEU A 52 -2.43 1.27 5.93
C LEU A 52 -3.71 0.46 6.13
N GLY A 53 -4.39 0.68 7.24
CA GLY A 53 -5.68 0.07 7.54
C GLY A 53 -6.83 0.74 6.81
N LYS A 54 -8.01 0.16 6.91
CA LYS A 54 -9.25 0.64 6.29
C LYS A 54 -9.60 2.07 6.65
N ASP A 55 -9.29 2.50 7.86
CA ASP A 55 -9.50 3.84 8.39
C ASP A 55 -8.71 4.94 7.65
N LEU A 56 -7.62 4.56 6.96
CA LEU A 56 -6.80 5.46 6.15
C LEU A 56 -7.19 5.46 4.66
N MET A 57 -8.22 4.72 4.30
CA MET A 57 -8.74 4.60 2.94
C MET A 57 -10.03 5.38 2.76
N ASN A 58 -10.29 5.80 1.52
CA ASN A 58 -11.53 6.50 1.18
C ASN A 58 -12.71 5.51 1.14
N PRO A 59 -13.65 5.57 2.09
CA PRO A 59 -14.80 4.66 2.13
C PRO A 59 -15.83 4.92 1.03
N ASN A 60 -15.75 6.06 0.34
CA ASN A 60 -16.71 6.46 -0.69
C ASN A 60 -16.21 6.19 -2.11
N ASN A 61 -14.97 5.73 -2.28
CA ASN A 61 -14.42 5.44 -3.59
C ASN A 61 -14.45 3.92 -3.84
N PRO A 62 -15.01 3.44 -4.98
CA PRO A 62 -15.14 2.01 -5.26
C PRO A 62 -13.79 1.28 -5.35
N ILE A 63 -12.69 1.99 -5.58
CA ILE A 63 -11.35 1.40 -5.63
C ILE A 63 -10.92 0.90 -4.24
N THR A 64 -11.32 1.63 -3.17
CA THR A 64 -10.76 1.45 -1.82
C THR A 64 -11.77 1.07 -0.75
N ASN A 65 -13.06 1.25 -0.98
CA ASN A 65 -14.11 1.11 0.04
C ASN A 65 -14.21 -0.28 0.68
N GLU A 66 -13.81 -1.34 -0.04
CA GLU A 66 -13.87 -2.73 0.41
C GLU A 66 -12.50 -3.31 0.80
N LEU A 67 -11.43 -2.51 0.70
CA LEU A 67 -10.10 -2.96 1.10
C LEU A 67 -9.94 -2.86 2.63
N GLU A 68 -9.25 -3.84 3.20
CA GLU A 68 -8.95 -3.89 4.64
C GLU A 68 -7.54 -3.37 4.94
N SER A 69 -6.58 -3.64 4.05
CA SER A 69 -5.19 -3.20 4.24
C SER A 69 -4.43 -3.02 2.94
N VAL A 70 -3.58 -1.99 2.89
CA VAL A 70 -2.62 -1.78 1.79
C VAL A 70 -1.23 -1.57 2.39
N LEU A 71 -0.24 -2.26 1.85
CA LEU A 71 1.14 -2.10 2.24
C LEU A 71 1.87 -1.21 1.25
N THR A 72 2.68 -0.28 1.76
CA THR A 72 3.54 0.59 0.94
C THR A 72 4.98 0.54 1.43
N ASN A 73 5.92 0.76 0.52
CA ASN A 73 7.35 0.78 0.79
C ASN A 73 7.98 2.04 0.23
N THR A 74 8.46 2.92 1.10
CA THR A 74 9.14 4.18 0.69
C THR A 74 8.29 5.06 -0.24
N ALA A 75 6.99 5.11 0.01
CA ALA A 75 6.06 5.89 -0.79
C ALA A 75 6.34 7.40 -0.72
N GLY A 76 6.17 8.11 -1.83
CA GLY A 76 6.16 9.57 -1.88
C GLY A 76 4.83 10.16 -1.38
N GLY A 77 4.80 11.47 -1.20
CA GLY A 77 3.57 12.20 -0.88
C GLY A 77 3.07 12.99 -2.08
N ILE A 78 1.76 12.98 -2.27
CA ILE A 78 1.07 13.68 -3.37
C ILE A 78 0.34 14.89 -2.80
N SER A 79 0.54 16.05 -3.38
CA SER A 79 -0.17 17.28 -3.03
C SER A 79 -0.94 17.82 -4.24
N ARG A 80 -2.00 18.59 -3.97
CA ARG A 80 -2.74 19.30 -5.01
C ARG A 80 -2.00 20.57 -5.41
N THR A 81 -1.87 20.86 -6.70
CA THR A 81 -1.35 22.14 -7.16
C THR A 81 -2.37 23.27 -6.92
N LYS A 82 -1.87 24.49 -6.68
CA LYS A 82 -2.73 25.64 -6.32
C LYS A 82 -3.78 25.97 -7.40
N ASP A 83 -3.42 25.85 -8.67
CA ASP A 83 -4.24 26.24 -9.80
C ASP A 83 -5.01 25.06 -10.43
N ALA A 84 -5.05 23.91 -9.75
CA ALA A 84 -5.70 22.71 -10.24
C ALA A 84 -7.21 22.93 -10.43
N LYS A 85 -7.69 22.69 -11.65
CA LYS A 85 -9.12 22.69 -11.99
C LYS A 85 -9.77 21.33 -11.80
N SER A 86 -8.95 20.26 -11.82
CA SER A 86 -9.41 18.91 -11.59
C SER A 86 -9.91 18.71 -10.15
N LYS A 87 -10.88 17.82 -9.96
CA LYS A 87 -11.20 17.28 -8.64
C LYS A 87 -10.03 16.43 -8.17
N PHE A 88 -9.56 16.67 -6.97
CA PHE A 88 -8.49 15.91 -6.33
C PHE A 88 -9.10 15.10 -5.19
N GLU A 89 -9.15 13.81 -5.34
CA GLU A 89 -9.72 12.88 -4.38
C GLU A 89 -8.63 11.95 -3.84
N ILE A 90 -8.44 11.96 -2.52
CA ILE A 90 -7.48 11.06 -1.88
C ILE A 90 -8.09 9.66 -1.82
N LEU A 91 -7.37 8.66 -2.27
CA LEU A 91 -7.73 7.25 -2.19
C LEU A 91 -7.28 6.64 -0.86
N TYR A 92 -6.04 6.91 -0.47
CA TYR A 92 -5.53 6.59 0.84
C TYR A 92 -4.38 7.52 1.23
N SER A 93 -4.15 7.65 2.53
CA SER A 93 -3.16 8.57 3.09
C SER A 93 -2.41 7.94 4.27
N SER A 94 -1.33 8.60 4.69
CA SER A 94 -0.72 8.36 5.99
C SER A 94 -1.63 8.81 7.13
N THR A 95 -1.26 8.48 8.37
CA THR A 95 -1.83 9.12 9.56
C THR A 95 -1.35 10.56 9.69
N ASP A 96 -1.91 11.30 10.66
CA ASP A 96 -1.41 12.65 10.98
C ASP A 96 -0.02 12.61 11.63
N ASP A 97 0.35 11.49 12.28
CA ASP A 97 1.67 11.30 12.86
C ASP A 97 2.70 10.92 11.78
N SER A 98 2.85 11.80 10.80
CA SER A 98 3.69 11.62 9.63
C SER A 98 4.61 12.80 9.36
N MET A 99 5.68 12.56 8.61
CA MET A 99 6.63 13.56 8.14
C MET A 99 7.19 13.20 6.77
N PHE A 100 7.84 14.15 6.11
CA PHE A 100 8.71 13.85 4.98
C PHE A 100 10.13 13.54 5.45
N ILE A 101 10.71 12.50 4.89
CA ILE A 101 12.09 12.07 5.12
C ILE A 101 12.82 12.15 3.79
N GLU A 102 14.00 12.76 3.79
CA GLU A 102 14.81 12.91 2.61
C GLU A 102 15.35 11.55 2.13
N ARG A 103 15.20 11.26 0.85
CA ARG A 103 15.63 10.01 0.22
C ARG A 103 17.10 9.68 0.49
N PHE A 104 17.98 10.67 0.54
CA PHE A 104 19.40 10.41 0.77
C PHE A 104 19.68 9.78 2.13
N LYS A 105 18.85 10.01 3.15
CA LYS A 105 18.99 9.41 4.49
C LYS A 105 18.83 7.89 4.48
N ILE A 106 18.16 7.36 3.45
CA ILE A 106 17.84 5.94 3.33
C ILE A 106 18.60 5.23 2.22
N GLN A 107 19.38 5.95 1.42
CA GLN A 107 20.06 5.42 0.25
C GLN A 107 21.13 4.36 0.59
N PHE A 108 21.77 4.48 1.76
CA PHE A 108 22.82 3.59 2.21
C PHE A 108 22.48 3.03 3.59
N ARG A 109 21.97 1.79 3.63
CA ARG A 109 21.64 1.03 4.85
C ARG A 109 20.86 1.84 5.89
N PRO A 110 19.60 2.15 5.62
CA PRO A 110 18.76 2.89 6.56
C PRO A 110 18.70 2.18 7.92
N ASP A 111 18.94 2.93 8.99
CA ASP A 111 18.79 2.41 10.37
C ASP A 111 17.38 2.76 10.88
N PRO A 112 16.51 1.75 11.09
CA PRO A 112 15.15 1.98 11.60
C PRO A 112 15.12 2.70 12.95
N THR A 113 16.12 2.46 13.80
CA THR A 113 16.19 3.10 15.12
C THR A 113 16.51 4.57 15.02
N LEU A 114 17.49 4.91 14.18
CA LEU A 114 17.87 6.29 13.94
C LEU A 114 16.72 7.08 13.32
N LEU A 115 16.10 6.53 12.28
CA LEU A 115 14.94 7.15 11.63
C LEU A 115 13.79 7.40 12.61
N LEU A 116 13.51 6.45 13.50
CA LEU A 116 12.48 6.61 14.51
C LEU A 116 12.87 7.63 15.58
N SER A 117 14.14 7.69 15.99
CA SER A 117 14.61 8.64 17.00
C SER A 117 14.63 10.10 16.50
N GLU A 118 14.89 10.29 15.20
CA GLU A 118 14.86 11.59 14.53
C GLU A 118 13.45 11.97 14.03
N PHE A 119 12.46 11.12 14.25
CA PHE A 119 11.12 11.34 13.72
C PHE A 119 10.40 12.47 14.46
N VAL A 120 10.07 13.52 13.72
CA VAL A 120 9.31 14.68 14.21
C VAL A 120 8.07 14.85 13.34
N SER A 121 6.91 14.44 13.87
CA SER A 121 5.64 14.62 13.17
C SER A 121 5.34 16.08 12.88
N ASN A 122 4.76 16.35 11.72
CA ASN A 122 4.20 17.66 11.41
C ASN A 122 2.68 17.74 11.63
N ASN A 123 2.08 16.72 12.24
CA ASN A 123 0.66 16.59 12.56
C ASN A 123 -0.26 16.83 11.34
N LYS A 124 0.15 16.28 10.19
CA LYS A 124 -0.59 16.41 8.94
C LYS A 124 -0.40 15.17 8.09
N ASN A 125 -1.50 14.51 7.75
CA ASN A 125 -1.48 13.36 6.84
C ASN A 125 -0.94 13.73 5.44
N LYS A 126 -0.45 12.74 4.73
CA LYS A 126 0.07 12.84 3.37
C LYS A 126 -0.73 11.91 2.46
N ALA A 127 -1.27 12.42 1.37
CA ALA A 127 -1.88 11.57 0.36
C ALA A 127 -0.80 10.71 -0.31
N LEU A 128 -1.04 9.40 -0.40
CA LEU A 128 -0.14 8.41 -1.00
C LEU A 128 -0.69 7.91 -2.33
N ALA A 129 -2.02 7.97 -2.49
CA ALA A 129 -2.68 7.72 -3.77
C ALA A 129 -3.87 8.68 -3.94
N VAL A 130 -4.08 9.10 -5.18
CA VAL A 130 -5.13 10.05 -5.52
C VAL A 130 -5.82 9.70 -6.83
N ASN A 131 -7.08 10.08 -6.94
CA ASN A 131 -7.85 10.10 -8.15
C ASN A 131 -8.10 11.55 -8.59
N LEU A 132 -7.67 11.89 -9.80
CA LEU A 132 -7.92 13.19 -10.43
C LEU A 132 -9.00 13.02 -11.48
N THR A 133 -10.06 13.81 -11.41
CA THR A 133 -11.15 13.77 -12.39
C THR A 133 -11.49 15.14 -12.91
N GLY A 134 -11.94 15.22 -14.16
CA GLY A 134 -12.40 16.47 -14.77
C GLY A 134 -11.82 16.75 -16.14
N GLU A 135 -11.69 18.05 -16.46
CA GLU A 135 -11.08 18.49 -17.71
C GLU A 135 -9.55 18.56 -17.57
N PHE A 136 -8.86 17.89 -18.47
CA PHE A 136 -7.41 17.93 -18.58
C PHE A 136 -6.97 18.47 -19.92
N LYS A 137 -5.96 19.34 -19.89
CA LYS A 137 -5.26 19.80 -21.07
C LYS A 137 -3.97 18.99 -21.25
N SER A 138 -3.53 18.81 -22.49
CA SER A 138 -2.24 18.18 -22.74
C SER A 138 -1.11 18.95 -22.04
N ALA A 139 -0.20 18.22 -21.40
CA ALA A 139 1.04 18.80 -20.87
C ALA A 139 2.02 19.20 -22.00
N TYR A 140 1.75 18.73 -23.20
CA TYR A 140 2.54 18.98 -24.40
C TYR A 140 1.64 19.51 -25.53
N PRO A 141 1.18 20.77 -25.45
CA PRO A 141 0.23 21.33 -26.40
C PRO A 141 0.80 21.44 -27.82
N ASP A 142 2.11 21.62 -27.95
CA ASP A 142 2.80 21.78 -29.23
C ASP A 142 3.26 20.45 -29.86
N GLY A 143 2.75 19.34 -29.37
CA GLY A 143 3.13 17.99 -29.82
C GLY A 143 3.98 17.23 -28.79
N PRO A 144 4.48 16.03 -29.14
CA PRO A 144 5.22 15.19 -28.23
C PRO A 144 6.54 15.86 -27.79
N PRO A 145 7.04 15.53 -26.55
CA PRO A 145 8.32 16.06 -26.10
C PRO A 145 9.46 15.61 -27.02
N LYS A 146 10.53 16.40 -27.06
CA LYS A 146 11.74 16.01 -27.77
C LYS A 146 12.32 14.72 -27.16
N LEU A 147 12.87 13.88 -28.01
CA LEU A 147 13.62 12.70 -27.57
C LEU A 147 14.94 13.13 -26.90
N ASP A 148 15.58 12.20 -26.17
CA ASP A 148 16.83 12.47 -25.42
C ASP A 148 17.98 12.94 -26.32
N ASP A 149 17.97 12.58 -27.61
CA ASP A 149 18.92 13.04 -28.65
C ASP A 149 18.59 14.44 -29.19
N GLY A 150 17.53 15.09 -28.72
CA GLY A 150 17.05 16.39 -29.14
C GLY A 150 16.21 16.38 -30.42
N SER A 151 16.01 15.23 -31.05
CA SER A 151 15.13 15.08 -32.20
C SER A 151 13.67 15.25 -31.82
N LYS A 152 12.81 15.64 -32.78
CA LYS A 152 11.37 15.62 -32.56
C LYS A 152 10.88 14.18 -32.69
N ALA A 153 10.06 13.76 -31.71
CA ALA A 153 9.26 12.55 -31.87
C ALA A 153 8.29 12.74 -33.08
N GLU A 154 7.95 11.65 -33.75
CA GLU A 154 6.95 11.70 -34.81
C GLU A 154 5.62 12.22 -34.30
N ASP A 155 4.94 13.07 -35.10
CA ASP A 155 3.62 13.57 -34.76
C ASP A 155 2.65 12.40 -34.66
N ASN A 156 2.02 12.29 -33.49
CA ASN A 156 1.02 11.26 -33.26
C ASN A 156 -0.37 11.80 -33.68
N PRO A 157 -1.01 11.23 -34.72
CA PRO A 157 -2.33 11.68 -35.18
C PRO A 157 -3.43 11.48 -34.11
N LEU A 158 -3.15 10.68 -33.05
CA LEU A 158 -4.04 10.48 -31.95
C LEU A 158 -3.81 11.48 -30.80
N HIS A 159 -2.95 12.49 -30.98
CA HIS A 159 -2.70 13.50 -29.96
C HIS A 159 -3.97 14.32 -29.70
N ILE A 160 -4.41 14.34 -28.44
CA ILE A 160 -5.59 15.07 -27.99
C ILE A 160 -5.15 16.25 -27.13
N MET A 161 -5.56 17.48 -27.55
CA MET A 161 -5.21 18.71 -26.83
C MET A 161 -5.90 18.84 -25.46
N SER A 162 -7.08 18.27 -25.31
CA SER A 162 -7.82 18.28 -24.05
C SER A 162 -8.83 17.14 -23.99
N SER A 163 -9.09 16.67 -22.76
CA SER A 163 -10.16 15.72 -22.45
C SER A 163 -11.10 16.35 -21.45
N LYS A 164 -12.41 16.33 -21.71
CA LYS A 164 -13.41 16.92 -20.81
C LYS A 164 -13.75 16.03 -19.60
N ASN A 165 -13.65 14.71 -19.79
CA ASN A 165 -14.03 13.70 -18.79
C ASN A 165 -12.84 12.76 -18.55
N GLY A 166 -11.71 13.34 -18.19
CA GLY A 166 -10.51 12.53 -17.88
C GLY A 166 -10.58 11.97 -16.47
N ASN A 167 -9.88 10.85 -16.30
CA ASN A 167 -9.72 10.18 -15.02
C ASN A 167 -8.27 9.68 -14.91
N ILE A 168 -7.55 10.10 -13.88
CA ILE A 168 -6.12 9.80 -13.69
C ILE A 168 -5.93 9.31 -12.26
N LEU A 169 -5.37 8.12 -12.12
CA LEU A 169 -4.96 7.57 -10.84
C LEU A 169 -3.44 7.73 -10.68
N ILE A 170 -3.01 8.25 -9.55
CA ILE A 170 -1.60 8.39 -9.20
C ILE A 170 -1.33 7.66 -7.89
N PHE A 171 -0.39 6.73 -7.92
CA PHE A 171 0.16 6.03 -6.77
C PHE A 171 1.62 6.46 -6.59
N ALA A 172 1.98 6.94 -5.42
CA ALA A 172 3.34 7.43 -5.15
C ALA A 172 4.28 6.31 -4.65
N ASP A 173 4.01 5.07 -5.02
CA ASP A 173 4.79 3.90 -4.68
C ASP A 173 4.95 2.99 -5.91
N THR A 174 6.17 2.80 -6.38
CA THR A 174 6.48 1.93 -7.52
C THR A 174 6.54 0.46 -7.14
N ASP A 175 6.68 0.16 -5.85
CA ASP A 175 6.82 -1.19 -5.33
C ASP A 175 5.47 -1.84 -4.94
N ILE A 176 4.36 -1.13 -5.16
CA ILE A 176 3.02 -1.52 -4.68
C ILE A 176 2.58 -2.93 -5.10
N LEU A 177 3.09 -3.45 -6.21
CA LEU A 177 2.85 -4.81 -6.70
C LEU A 177 4.05 -5.76 -6.49
N SER A 178 5.08 -5.34 -5.76
CA SER A 178 6.20 -6.23 -5.44
C SER A 178 5.73 -7.38 -4.55
N ASN A 179 5.90 -8.63 -4.99
CA ASN A 179 5.51 -9.81 -4.23
C ASN A 179 6.11 -9.83 -2.81
N THR A 180 7.31 -9.30 -2.63
CA THR A 180 7.97 -9.23 -1.33
C THR A 180 7.30 -8.27 -0.35
N LEU A 181 6.48 -7.36 -0.85
CA LEU A 181 5.80 -6.36 -0.04
C LEU A 181 4.50 -6.90 0.57
N TRP A 182 3.62 -7.47 -0.24
CA TRP A 182 2.23 -7.75 0.13
C TRP A 182 1.84 -9.23 0.05
N THR A 183 2.81 -10.13 -0.25
CA THR A 183 2.57 -11.56 -0.21
C THR A 183 3.54 -12.26 0.74
N GLN A 184 3.12 -13.40 1.26
CA GLN A 184 3.95 -14.32 2.01
C GLN A 184 4.24 -15.55 1.16
N LYS A 185 5.54 -15.85 1.00
CA LYS A 185 5.99 -17.05 0.32
C LYS A 185 5.80 -18.26 1.24
N GLN A 186 5.15 -19.29 0.73
CA GLN A 186 4.97 -20.58 1.38
C GLN A 186 5.61 -21.65 0.51
N ASP A 187 6.31 -22.61 1.13
CA ASP A 187 6.82 -23.78 0.42
C ASP A 187 5.88 -24.96 0.69
N ASN A 188 5.11 -25.33 -0.32
CA ASN A 188 4.22 -26.48 -0.28
C ASN A 188 4.83 -27.62 -1.11
N TYR A 189 5.51 -28.56 -0.44
CA TYR A 189 6.14 -29.74 -1.04
C TYR A 189 7.04 -29.43 -2.24
N GLY A 190 7.88 -28.39 -2.11
CA GLY A 190 8.82 -27.96 -3.15
C GLY A 190 8.20 -27.08 -4.24
N LYS A 191 6.94 -26.66 -4.07
CA LYS A 191 6.31 -25.61 -4.89
C LYS A 191 6.22 -24.30 -4.10
N GLU A 192 6.78 -23.25 -4.69
CA GLU A 192 6.67 -21.91 -4.14
C GLU A 192 5.26 -21.35 -4.42
N GLU A 193 4.51 -21.06 -3.36
CA GLU A 193 3.21 -20.40 -3.43
C GLU A 193 3.30 -19.02 -2.75
N PHE A 194 2.63 -18.03 -3.34
CA PHE A 194 2.53 -16.70 -2.78
C PHE A 194 1.11 -16.44 -2.31
N SER A 195 0.93 -16.30 -1.01
CA SER A 195 -0.36 -15.99 -0.40
C SER A 195 -0.43 -14.50 -0.07
N PRO A 196 -1.48 -13.77 -0.49
CA PRO A 196 -1.66 -12.37 -0.14
C PRO A 196 -1.76 -12.17 1.38
N ILE A 197 -1.07 -11.15 1.91
CA ILE A 197 -1.17 -10.68 3.29
C ILE A 197 -1.77 -9.26 3.38
N ALA A 198 -2.06 -8.66 2.24
CA ALA A 198 -2.71 -7.36 2.10
C ALA A 198 -3.44 -7.27 0.74
N ASP A 199 -4.23 -6.23 0.54
CA ASP A 199 -5.12 -6.05 -0.60
C ASP A 199 -4.50 -5.31 -1.78
N ASN A 200 -3.18 -5.21 -1.87
CA ASN A 200 -2.48 -4.49 -2.95
C ASN A 200 -2.90 -4.97 -4.35
N GLY A 201 -3.02 -6.28 -4.54
CA GLY A 201 -3.49 -6.84 -5.80
C GLY A 201 -4.93 -6.41 -6.14
N SER A 202 -5.82 -6.43 -5.14
CA SER A 202 -7.20 -5.97 -5.27
C SER A 202 -7.27 -4.48 -5.57
N LEU A 203 -6.45 -3.67 -4.91
CA LEU A 203 -6.34 -2.21 -5.15
C LEU A 203 -6.03 -1.92 -6.62
N VAL A 204 -5.02 -2.57 -7.20
CA VAL A 204 -4.63 -2.34 -8.60
C VAL A 204 -5.68 -2.88 -9.56
N LEU A 205 -6.25 -4.04 -9.29
CA LEU A 205 -7.31 -4.61 -10.13
C LEU A 205 -8.56 -3.72 -10.12
N ASN A 206 -9.01 -3.24 -8.94
CA ASN A 206 -10.11 -2.28 -8.81
C ASN A 206 -9.81 -1.00 -9.59
N SER A 207 -8.57 -0.52 -9.56
CA SER A 207 -8.14 0.67 -10.28
C SER A 207 -8.27 0.53 -11.78
N VAL A 208 -7.84 -0.61 -12.34
CA VAL A 208 -7.96 -0.91 -13.78
C VAL A 208 -9.42 -1.04 -14.18
N GLU A 209 -10.23 -1.76 -13.42
CA GLU A 209 -11.67 -1.90 -13.67
C GLU A 209 -12.38 -0.53 -13.61
N PHE A 210 -12.06 0.29 -12.63
CA PHE A 210 -12.61 1.64 -12.48
C PHE A 210 -12.29 2.52 -13.69
N LEU A 211 -11.05 2.53 -14.15
CA LEU A 211 -10.63 3.28 -15.34
C LEU A 211 -11.26 2.75 -16.63
N SER A 212 -11.59 1.47 -16.67
CA SER A 212 -12.27 0.82 -17.81
C SER A 212 -13.80 1.04 -17.83
N GLY A 213 -14.34 1.83 -16.90
CA GLY A 213 -15.78 2.07 -16.80
C GLY A 213 -16.56 1.01 -16.01
N GLY A 214 -15.86 0.05 -15.38
CA GLY A 214 -16.43 -1.05 -14.62
C GLY A 214 -16.73 -0.75 -13.15
N GLY A 215 -16.85 0.50 -12.74
CA GLY A 215 -17.00 0.88 -11.33
C GLY A 215 -18.17 0.20 -10.60
N GLU A 216 -19.27 -0.11 -11.29
CA GLU A 216 -20.39 -0.87 -10.73
C GLU A 216 -20.05 -2.36 -10.52
N LEU A 217 -19.17 -2.95 -11.34
CA LEU A 217 -18.77 -4.34 -11.24
C LEU A 217 -17.84 -4.59 -10.04
N ILE A 218 -17.06 -3.60 -9.63
CA ILE A 218 -16.17 -3.67 -8.47
C ILE A 218 -16.99 -4.04 -7.22
N SER A 219 -18.11 -3.36 -7.00
CA SER A 219 -18.98 -3.59 -5.84
C SER A 219 -19.62 -4.99 -5.82
N LEU A 220 -19.81 -5.62 -6.98
CA LEU A 220 -20.34 -6.99 -7.09
C LEU A 220 -19.27 -8.03 -6.77
N ARG A 221 -18.04 -7.82 -7.26
CA ARG A 221 -16.91 -8.73 -7.02
C ARG A 221 -16.50 -8.74 -5.55
N THR A 222 -16.38 -7.59 -4.94
CA THR A 222 -15.94 -7.46 -3.53
C THR A 222 -16.95 -8.10 -2.58
N ARG A 223 -18.24 -8.11 -2.89
CA ARG A 223 -19.24 -8.89 -2.14
C ARG A 223 -19.01 -10.40 -2.23
N GLY A 224 -18.40 -10.90 -3.31
CA GLY A 224 -18.09 -12.33 -3.50
C GLY A 224 -16.75 -12.77 -2.92
N THR A 225 -15.79 -11.85 -2.76
CA THR A 225 -14.43 -12.12 -2.25
C THR A 225 -14.22 -11.70 -0.81
N SER A 226 -15.30 -11.39 -0.08
CA SER A 226 -15.20 -11.29 1.38
C SER A 226 -14.56 -12.59 1.86
N ASN A 227 -13.24 -12.58 2.02
CA ASN A 227 -12.54 -13.51 2.88
C ASN A 227 -13.15 -13.28 4.25
N ARG A 228 -14.24 -14.00 4.52
CA ARG A 228 -14.63 -14.22 5.90
C ARG A 228 -13.42 -14.93 6.50
N PRO A 229 -12.58 -14.28 7.31
CA PRO A 229 -11.67 -15.05 8.14
C PRO A 229 -12.57 -16.09 8.78
N PHE A 230 -12.10 -17.30 8.86
CA PHE A 230 -12.89 -18.39 9.41
C PHE A 230 -13.22 -18.06 10.88
N ILE A 231 -14.13 -17.12 11.09
CA ILE A 231 -14.71 -16.80 12.42
C ILE A 231 -15.22 -18.09 13.04
N VAL A 232 -15.72 -19.01 12.20
CA VAL A 232 -16.11 -20.36 12.61
C VAL A 232 -14.90 -21.17 13.11
N VAL A 233 -13.71 -21.03 12.52
CA VAL A 233 -12.50 -21.73 12.97
C VAL A 233 -11.96 -21.12 14.26
N GLU A 234 -11.93 -19.80 14.39
CA GLU A 234 -11.58 -19.15 15.66
C GLU A 234 -12.57 -19.45 16.78
N GLU A 235 -13.89 -19.48 16.48
CA GLU A 235 -14.89 -19.87 17.47
C GLU A 235 -14.81 -21.36 17.82
N LEU A 236 -14.51 -22.23 16.85
CA LEU A 236 -14.26 -23.66 17.11
C LEU A 236 -12.98 -23.86 17.90
N GLN A 237 -11.93 -23.10 17.60
CA GLN A 237 -10.66 -23.16 18.35
C GLN A 237 -10.84 -22.68 19.78
N LYS A 238 -11.51 -21.54 20.01
CA LYS A 238 -11.88 -21.07 21.36
C LYS A 238 -12.76 -22.06 22.12
N LYS A 239 -13.68 -22.76 21.43
CA LYS A 239 -14.50 -23.80 22.05
C LYS A 239 -13.69 -25.06 22.35
N ALA A 240 -12.72 -25.44 21.50
CA ALA A 240 -11.82 -26.58 21.75
C ALA A 240 -10.90 -26.28 22.95
N ASP A 241 -10.30 -25.09 23.02
CA ASP A 241 -9.47 -24.65 24.13
C ASP A 241 -10.27 -24.61 25.46
N LEU A 242 -11.53 -24.18 25.40
CA LEU A 242 -12.44 -24.20 26.56
C LEU A 242 -12.78 -25.64 27.02
N LEU A 243 -12.95 -26.57 26.06
CA LEU A 243 -13.20 -27.97 26.35
C LEU A 243 -11.95 -28.65 26.93
N GLU A 244 -10.74 -28.34 26.44
CA GLU A 244 -9.52 -28.85 27.06
C GLU A 244 -9.36 -28.39 28.50
N VAL A 245 -9.66 -27.11 28.80
CA VAL A 245 -9.64 -26.59 30.17
C VAL A 245 -10.69 -27.29 31.07
N ILE A 246 -11.89 -27.53 30.54
CA ILE A 246 -12.95 -28.25 31.26
C ILE A 246 -12.56 -29.72 31.52
N PHE A 247 -11.94 -30.39 30.54
CA PHE A 247 -11.46 -31.77 30.70
C PHE A 247 -10.34 -31.89 31.72
N PHE A 248 -9.47 -30.87 31.85
CA PHE A 248 -8.41 -30.83 32.86
C PHE A 248 -8.94 -30.70 34.29
N PHE A 249 -10.12 -30.10 34.46
CA PHE A 249 -10.76 -29.94 35.79
C PHE A 249 -11.68 -31.11 36.22
N ILE A 250 -11.98 -32.05 35.31
CA ILE A 250 -12.91 -33.17 35.58
C ILE A 250 -12.19 -34.51 35.78
N GLN A 251 -10.87 -34.60 35.59
CA GLN A 251 -10.15 -35.84 35.89
C GLN A 251 -10.01 -36.09 37.41
N PRO A 252 -10.59 -37.17 37.94
CA PRO A 252 -10.26 -37.62 39.27
C PRO A 252 -8.85 -38.22 39.27
N SER A 253 -8.11 -37.87 40.28
CA SER A 253 -6.73 -38.24 40.57
C SER A 253 -6.42 -39.74 40.42
N HIS A 254 -5.99 -40.18 39.23
CA HIS A 254 -5.19 -41.37 39.04
C HIS A 254 -4.26 -41.20 37.82
N PRO A 255 -2.97 -41.50 37.93
CA PRO A 255 -2.00 -41.32 36.85
C PRO A 255 -2.04 -42.51 35.90
N VAL A 256 -2.50 -42.31 34.67
CA VAL A 256 -2.21 -43.20 33.55
C VAL A 256 -1.35 -42.45 32.55
N PHE A 257 -0.09 -42.82 32.48
CA PHE A 257 0.83 -42.37 31.44
C PHE A 257 0.37 -42.93 30.08
N LEU A 258 -0.04 -42.06 29.19
CA LEU A 258 -0.14 -42.36 27.77
C LEU A 258 0.90 -41.51 27.03
N HIS A 259 1.98 -42.18 26.59
CA HIS A 259 2.92 -41.62 25.65
C HIS A 259 2.27 -41.50 24.27
N PHE A 260 2.12 -40.29 23.78
CA PHE A 260 1.87 -40.05 22.36
C PHE A 260 3.21 -39.74 21.67
N ILE A 261 3.58 -40.63 20.74
CA ILE A 261 4.70 -40.45 19.80
C ILE A 261 4.15 -39.57 18.67
N PRO A 262 4.79 -38.45 18.30
CA PRO A 262 4.43 -37.71 17.10
C PRO A 262 4.99 -38.46 15.88
N SER A 263 4.09 -38.85 15.00
CA SER A 263 4.43 -39.35 13.67
C SER A 263 4.74 -38.16 12.74
N CYS A 264 5.80 -38.34 11.94
CA CYS A 264 6.43 -37.45 10.96
C CYS A 264 5.51 -36.59 10.11
#